data_eea8bbceaff5eb0d28f4dd63947569d1
#
_entry.id   eea8bbceaff5eb0d28f4dd63947569d1
#
_cell.length_a   1.000
_cell.length_b   1.000
_cell.length_c   1.000
_cell.angle_alpha   90.00
_cell.angle_beta   90.00
_cell.angle_gamma   90.00
#
_symmetry.space_group_name_H-M   'P 1'
#
loop_
_entity.id
_entity.type
_entity.pdbx_description
1 polymer ?
#
loop_
_entity_poly.entity_id
_entity_poly.type
_entity_poly.pdbx_seq_one_letter_code
_entity_poly.pdbx_strand_id
1 'polypeptide(L)'
;MTHAHPALSKFAFGLAAVLATAAPLAAWDYEGHRIVNQLALAGLPADFPAFVRTPDAAERIAFLAGEMDRWRNSTELAFQQSTYPDHYLDIEYLPMAGLDPLKVPAFRYDFVVQFAAGRAAHPEALGPIDPLKNKDHTREWPGFLPWAWTEQYGRLQSACSYLKAYLQAGGTAAEIANAQANIVYTMGVMGHLVGDAAQPLHATIHHAGWVGANPEGFTTAHNFHQWIDGGYIAKVGLTFEQLRGSARPGHVLPVGPGPDGRSQIFSAAMDFVIASNAQVTPLYRLEKAGGLTGDGETGLQGRAFLSDRLLAGGEMLASVWRTAWETAPIDTYLLQKLKERAGMAAPSAPAK
;
A
#
# COMPACT_ATOMS: atom_id res chain seq x y z
N MET A 1 66.92 -52.55 6.22
CA MET A 1 66.09 -52.39 5.04
C MET A 1 64.83 -51.68 5.52
N THR A 2 64.76 -50.38 5.34
CA THR A 2 63.69 -49.49 5.86
C THR A 2 62.84 -49.08 4.68
N HIS A 3 61.57 -49.48 4.70
CA HIS A 3 60.57 -49.03 3.72
C HIS A 3 59.94 -47.76 4.15
N ALA A 4 60.08 -46.68 3.39
CA ALA A 4 59.39 -45.42 3.53
C ALA A 4 58.05 -45.47 2.80
N HIS A 5 56.98 -45.12 3.48
CA HIS A 5 55.63 -44.86 2.87
C HIS A 5 55.49 -43.39 2.49
N PRO A 6 54.91 -43.03 1.32
CA PRO A 6 54.63 -41.66 0.96
C PRO A 6 53.31 -41.23 1.55
N ALA A 7 53.31 -40.04 2.14
CA ALA A 7 52.12 -39.36 2.67
C ALA A 7 51.25 -38.81 1.52
N LEU A 8 49.97 -39.21 1.47
CA LEU A 8 48.94 -38.65 0.60
C LEU A 8 48.38 -37.36 1.21
N SER A 9 48.72 -36.24 0.58
CA SER A 9 48.12 -34.94 0.87
C SER A 9 46.68 -34.92 0.36
N LYS A 10 45.70 -34.79 1.27
CA LYS A 10 44.30 -34.56 0.95
C LYS A 10 44.07 -33.05 0.76
N PHE A 11 43.97 -32.62 -0.48
CA PHE A 11 43.41 -31.30 -0.81
C PHE A 11 41.89 -31.33 -0.57
N ALA A 12 41.43 -30.67 0.46
CA ALA A 12 40.02 -30.39 0.68
C ALA A 12 39.64 -29.14 -0.14
N PHE A 13 38.94 -29.34 -1.25
CA PHE A 13 38.23 -28.24 -1.95
C PHE A 13 37.02 -27.86 -1.14
N GLY A 14 37.07 -26.75 -0.43
CA GLY A 14 35.93 -26.13 0.19
C GLY A 14 35.04 -25.46 -0.88
N LEU A 15 33.90 -26.09 -1.19
CA LEU A 15 32.86 -25.51 -2.02
C LEU A 15 32.13 -24.44 -1.18
N ALA A 16 32.51 -23.17 -1.31
CA ALA A 16 31.76 -22.06 -0.75
C ALA A 16 30.49 -21.92 -1.58
N ALA A 17 29.37 -22.46 -1.07
CA ALA A 17 28.04 -22.18 -1.60
C ALA A 17 27.72 -20.72 -1.30
N VAL A 18 27.81 -19.85 -2.28
CA VAL A 18 27.23 -18.50 -2.24
C VAL A 18 25.73 -18.68 -2.29
N LEU A 19 25.07 -18.66 -1.12
CA LEU A 19 23.64 -18.48 -1.02
C LEU A 19 23.34 -17.05 -1.50
N ALA A 20 23.02 -16.90 -2.78
CA ALA A 20 22.37 -15.70 -3.27
C ALA A 20 20.99 -15.64 -2.61
N THR A 21 20.89 -14.93 -1.49
CA THR A 21 19.61 -14.53 -0.93
C THR A 21 18.99 -13.59 -1.94
N ALA A 22 17.98 -14.08 -2.69
CA ALA A 22 17.12 -13.20 -3.45
C ALA A 22 16.49 -12.22 -2.43
N ALA A 23 16.90 -10.95 -2.51
CA ALA A 23 16.23 -9.91 -1.73
C ALA A 23 14.74 -9.92 -2.14
N PRO A 24 13.80 -9.89 -1.20
CA PRO A 24 12.39 -9.82 -1.54
C PRO A 24 12.14 -8.56 -2.38
N LEU A 25 11.34 -8.70 -3.43
CA LEU A 25 10.80 -7.58 -4.19
C LEU A 25 9.94 -6.76 -3.22
N ALA A 26 10.42 -5.62 -2.77
CA ALA A 26 9.66 -4.68 -1.97
C ALA A 26 8.95 -3.71 -2.93
N ALA A 27 7.69 -3.43 -2.69
CA ALA A 27 6.96 -2.20 -3.09
C ALA A 27 7.81 -0.98 -2.71
N TRP A 28 7.35 0.28 -2.94
CA TRP A 28 8.18 1.37 -2.39
C TRP A 28 8.96 0.82 -1.21
N ASP A 29 10.26 0.73 -1.29
CA ASP A 29 11.09 0.29 -0.19
C ASP A 29 10.58 0.94 1.12
N TYR A 30 10.85 0.35 2.25
CA TYR A 30 10.38 0.82 3.55
C TYR A 30 10.50 2.35 3.73
N GLU A 31 11.58 2.96 3.22
CA GLU A 31 11.79 4.41 3.31
C GLU A 31 10.82 5.20 2.41
N GLY A 32 10.51 4.74 1.22
CA GLY A 32 9.53 5.40 0.34
C GLY A 32 8.13 5.42 0.95
N HIS A 33 7.68 4.31 1.53
CA HIS A 33 6.41 4.26 2.27
C HIS A 33 6.41 5.15 3.51
N ARG A 34 7.52 5.20 4.25
CA ARG A 34 7.67 6.13 5.39
C ARG A 34 7.51 7.58 4.93
N ILE A 35 8.15 7.96 3.82
CA ILE A 35 8.03 9.30 3.25
C ILE A 35 6.57 9.62 2.92
N VAL A 36 5.81 8.71 2.30
CA VAL A 36 4.38 8.92 1.99
C VAL A 36 3.58 9.17 3.26
N ASN A 37 3.76 8.36 4.31
CA ASN A 37 3.05 8.55 5.58
C ASN A 37 3.40 9.87 6.27
N GLN A 38 4.66 10.28 6.23
CA GLN A 38 5.13 11.54 6.80
C GLN A 38 4.62 12.75 6.01
N LEU A 39 4.59 12.67 4.67
CA LEU A 39 4.00 13.69 3.81
C LEU A 39 2.49 13.83 4.04
N ALA A 40 1.79 12.72 4.24
CA ALA A 40 0.38 12.74 4.58
C ALA A 40 0.11 13.41 5.93
N LEU A 41 0.90 13.11 6.96
CA LEU A 41 0.81 13.80 8.26
C LEU A 41 1.06 15.32 8.12
N ALA A 42 2.01 15.71 7.28
CA ALA A 42 2.30 17.11 7.01
C ALA A 42 1.17 17.80 6.22
N GLY A 43 0.44 17.04 5.39
CA GLY A 43 -0.70 17.51 4.58
C GLY A 43 -2.03 17.61 5.34
N LEU A 44 -2.11 17.13 6.60
CA LEU A 44 -3.32 17.25 7.40
C LEU A 44 -3.57 18.69 7.86
N PRO A 45 -4.82 19.17 7.91
CA PRO A 45 -5.15 20.53 8.39
C PRO A 45 -4.86 20.67 9.89
N ALA A 46 -4.65 21.89 10.35
CA ALA A 46 -4.23 22.18 11.73
C ALA A 46 -5.22 21.70 12.81
N ASP A 47 -6.51 21.68 12.48
CA ASP A 47 -7.62 21.24 13.34
C ASP A 47 -7.85 19.72 13.33
N PHE A 48 -7.10 18.96 12.55
CA PHE A 48 -7.12 17.49 12.65
C PHE A 48 -6.62 17.05 14.04
N PRO A 49 -7.16 15.97 14.64
CA PRO A 49 -6.85 15.56 16.01
C PRO A 49 -5.34 15.54 16.33
N ALA A 50 -4.95 16.28 17.35
CA ALA A 50 -3.54 16.49 17.68
C ALA A 50 -2.79 15.23 18.11
N PHE A 51 -3.51 14.19 18.62
CA PHE A 51 -2.89 12.97 19.10
C PHE A 51 -2.08 12.21 18.03
N VAL A 52 -2.44 12.34 16.73
CA VAL A 52 -1.69 11.70 15.63
C VAL A 52 -0.35 12.39 15.34
N ARG A 53 -0.14 13.63 15.85
CA ARG A 53 1.06 14.44 15.64
C ARG A 53 2.03 14.40 16.81
N THR A 54 1.72 13.68 17.89
CA THR A 54 2.72 13.46 18.96
C THR A 54 3.92 12.73 18.35
N PRO A 55 5.15 12.98 18.81
CA PRO A 55 6.34 12.34 18.25
C PRO A 55 6.20 10.81 18.17
N ASP A 56 5.66 10.17 19.21
CA ASP A 56 5.48 8.71 19.25
C ASP A 56 4.43 8.22 18.24
N ALA A 57 3.31 8.94 18.11
CA ALA A 57 2.28 8.58 17.13
C ALA A 57 2.75 8.79 15.68
N ALA A 58 3.43 9.90 15.42
CA ALA A 58 3.97 10.19 14.10
C ALA A 58 5.02 9.16 13.66
N GLU A 59 5.93 8.78 14.58
CA GLU A 59 6.90 7.71 14.32
C GLU A 59 6.19 6.34 14.16
N ARG A 60 5.17 6.06 14.98
CA ARG A 60 4.40 4.81 14.86
C ARG A 60 3.69 4.72 13.50
N ILE A 61 3.07 5.81 13.03
CA ILE A 61 2.45 5.89 11.71
C ILE A 61 3.49 5.64 10.60
N ALA A 62 4.65 6.29 10.68
CA ALA A 62 5.72 6.10 9.73
C ALA A 62 6.25 4.66 9.72
N PHE A 63 6.48 4.05 10.91
CA PHE A 63 6.93 2.67 11.04
C PHE A 63 5.96 1.66 10.43
N LEU A 64 4.66 1.84 10.64
CA LEU A 64 3.61 0.94 10.16
C LEU A 64 3.43 0.95 8.65
N ALA A 65 4.02 1.92 7.95
CA ALA A 65 4.03 1.96 6.50
C ALA A 65 4.65 0.71 5.85
N GLY A 66 5.55 0.00 6.52
CA GLY A 66 6.14 -1.24 6.04
C GLY A 66 5.46 -2.53 6.54
N GLU A 67 4.32 -2.43 7.25
CA GLU A 67 3.73 -3.61 7.90
C GLU A 67 3.18 -4.62 6.89
N MET A 68 2.55 -4.16 5.81
CA MET A 68 1.97 -5.04 4.80
C MET A 68 3.03 -5.82 4.02
N ASP A 69 4.20 -5.25 3.79
CA ASP A 69 5.35 -5.96 3.22
C ASP A 69 5.83 -7.12 4.10
N ARG A 70 5.77 -6.94 5.42
CA ARG A 70 6.09 -8.04 6.36
C ARG A 70 5.07 -9.15 6.24
N TRP A 71 3.79 -8.83 6.03
CA TRP A 71 2.71 -9.81 5.91
C TRP A 71 2.85 -10.65 4.64
N ARG A 72 3.06 -10.03 3.46
CA ARG A 72 3.22 -10.75 2.19
C ARG A 72 4.45 -11.65 2.16
N ASN A 73 5.45 -11.36 2.98
CA ASN A 73 6.67 -12.17 3.12
C ASN A 73 6.54 -13.31 4.15
N SER A 74 5.33 -13.54 4.69
CA SER A 74 5.04 -14.68 5.56
C SER A 74 5.29 -16.00 4.82
N THR A 75 5.66 -17.06 5.54
CA THR A 75 5.76 -18.42 5.01
C THR A 75 4.41 -19.15 4.96
N GLU A 76 3.36 -18.58 5.57
CA GLU A 76 2.01 -19.11 5.57
C GLU A 76 1.31 -18.76 4.25
N LEU A 77 1.11 -19.76 3.37
CA LEU A 77 0.62 -19.54 2.00
C LEU A 77 -0.80 -18.94 1.97
N ALA A 78 -1.69 -19.34 2.87
CA ALA A 78 -3.04 -18.77 2.94
C ALA A 78 -3.00 -17.28 3.33
N PHE A 79 -2.05 -16.89 4.14
CA PHE A 79 -1.84 -15.49 4.50
C PHE A 79 -1.19 -14.69 3.36
N GLN A 80 -0.22 -15.29 2.64
CA GLN A 80 0.30 -14.70 1.41
C GLN A 80 -0.80 -14.47 0.39
N GLN A 81 -1.66 -15.48 0.15
CA GLN A 81 -2.79 -15.34 -0.78
C GLN A 81 -3.69 -14.14 -0.44
N SER A 82 -3.95 -13.90 0.84
CA SER A 82 -4.85 -12.83 1.28
C SER A 82 -4.20 -11.45 1.32
N THR A 83 -2.87 -11.37 1.35
CA THR A 83 -2.16 -10.10 1.55
C THR A 83 -1.34 -9.67 0.33
N TYR A 84 -0.70 -10.60 -0.39
CA TYR A 84 0.16 -10.26 -1.51
C TYR A 84 -0.57 -9.55 -2.66
N PRO A 85 -1.77 -10.00 -3.12
CA PRO A 85 -2.48 -9.31 -4.20
C PRO A 85 -3.07 -7.94 -3.81
N ASP A 86 -3.07 -7.59 -2.53
CA ASP A 86 -3.54 -6.29 -2.05
C ASP A 86 -2.58 -5.14 -2.38
N HIS A 87 -1.34 -5.45 -2.78
CA HIS A 87 -0.29 -4.47 -3.09
C HIS A 87 -0.37 -3.87 -4.50
N TYR A 88 -1.16 -4.44 -5.41
CA TYR A 88 -1.16 -4.03 -6.81
C TYR A 88 -2.52 -4.21 -7.49
N LEU A 89 -2.64 -3.62 -8.68
CA LEU A 89 -3.67 -3.95 -9.65
C LEU A 89 -3.06 -3.89 -11.05
N ASP A 90 -2.84 -5.03 -11.67
CA ASP A 90 -2.39 -5.15 -13.05
C ASP A 90 -3.55 -4.81 -14.00
N ILE A 91 -3.73 -3.52 -14.28
CA ILE A 91 -4.92 -2.99 -14.97
C ILE A 91 -5.14 -3.65 -16.33
N GLU A 92 -4.08 -3.99 -17.04
CA GLU A 92 -4.14 -4.59 -18.37
C GLU A 92 -4.85 -5.95 -18.39
N TYR A 93 -4.84 -6.68 -17.26
CA TYR A 93 -5.58 -7.94 -17.14
C TYR A 93 -7.11 -7.74 -17.14
N LEU A 94 -7.62 -6.57 -16.78
CA LEU A 94 -9.05 -6.33 -16.73
C LEU A 94 -9.68 -6.40 -18.14
N PRO A 95 -9.25 -5.60 -19.15
CA PRO A 95 -9.77 -5.74 -20.50
C PRO A 95 -9.45 -7.11 -21.13
N MET A 96 -8.33 -7.76 -20.78
CA MET A 96 -8.03 -9.12 -21.24
C MET A 96 -9.06 -10.14 -20.72
N ALA A 97 -9.65 -9.90 -19.54
CA ALA A 97 -10.77 -10.66 -18.99
C ALA A 97 -12.16 -10.15 -19.44
N GLY A 98 -12.22 -9.21 -20.39
CA GLY A 98 -13.48 -8.62 -20.86
C GLY A 98 -14.11 -7.61 -19.90
N LEU A 99 -13.35 -7.10 -18.92
CA LEU A 99 -13.81 -6.14 -17.92
C LEU A 99 -13.36 -4.71 -18.26
N ASP A 100 -14.26 -3.74 -18.05
CA ASP A 100 -13.94 -2.32 -18.15
C ASP A 100 -13.39 -1.84 -16.79
N PRO A 101 -12.14 -1.34 -16.71
CA PRO A 101 -11.56 -0.84 -15.45
C PRO A 101 -12.42 0.22 -14.76
N LEU A 102 -13.16 1.03 -15.52
CA LEU A 102 -14.03 2.07 -14.97
C LEU A 102 -15.37 1.54 -14.41
N LYS A 103 -15.68 0.24 -14.65
CA LYS A 103 -16.98 -0.35 -14.28
C LYS A 103 -16.87 -1.60 -13.40
N VAL A 104 -15.67 -1.98 -12.98
CA VAL A 104 -15.51 -3.12 -12.06
C VAL A 104 -16.31 -2.92 -10.77
N PRO A 105 -16.89 -3.98 -10.18
CA PRO A 105 -17.66 -3.89 -8.95
C PRO A 105 -16.82 -3.34 -7.79
N ALA A 106 -17.43 -2.52 -6.93
CA ALA A 106 -16.80 -2.05 -5.69
C ALA A 106 -16.76 -3.14 -4.60
N PHE A 107 -17.57 -4.20 -4.71
CA PHE A 107 -17.53 -5.34 -3.80
C PHE A 107 -16.48 -6.35 -4.27
N ARG A 108 -15.50 -6.66 -3.40
CA ARG A 108 -14.37 -7.55 -3.73
C ARG A 108 -14.84 -8.91 -4.25
N TYR A 109 -15.82 -9.52 -3.61
CA TYR A 109 -16.28 -10.86 -4.02
C TYR A 109 -17.04 -10.84 -5.34
N ASP A 110 -17.79 -9.79 -5.64
CA ASP A 110 -18.45 -9.64 -6.95
C ASP A 110 -17.40 -9.49 -8.06
N PHE A 111 -16.34 -8.73 -7.79
CA PHE A 111 -15.20 -8.60 -8.69
C PHE A 111 -14.49 -9.93 -8.91
N VAL A 112 -14.22 -10.70 -7.85
CA VAL A 112 -13.59 -12.03 -7.93
C VAL A 112 -14.40 -12.96 -8.85
N VAL A 113 -15.73 -12.99 -8.68
CA VAL A 113 -16.62 -13.81 -9.53
C VAL A 113 -16.57 -13.36 -10.99
N GLN A 114 -16.65 -12.05 -11.25
CA GLN A 114 -16.61 -11.52 -12.62
C GLN A 114 -15.24 -11.75 -13.27
N PHE A 115 -14.13 -11.52 -12.57
CA PHE A 115 -12.80 -11.74 -13.12
C PHE A 115 -12.55 -13.24 -13.40
N ALA A 116 -12.94 -14.14 -12.50
CA ALA A 116 -12.81 -15.58 -12.70
C ALA A 116 -13.61 -16.06 -13.92
N ALA A 117 -14.84 -15.56 -14.10
CA ALA A 117 -15.67 -15.85 -15.27
C ALA A 117 -15.02 -15.30 -16.56
N GLY A 118 -14.52 -14.07 -16.55
CA GLY A 118 -13.81 -13.44 -17.66
C GLY A 118 -12.54 -14.22 -18.04
N ARG A 119 -11.75 -14.64 -17.05
CA ARG A 119 -10.56 -15.48 -17.25
C ARG A 119 -10.91 -16.81 -17.91
N ALA A 120 -12.00 -17.46 -17.48
CA ALA A 120 -12.47 -18.71 -18.07
C ALA A 120 -12.98 -18.54 -19.51
N ALA A 121 -13.53 -17.35 -19.84
CA ALA A 121 -14.03 -17.02 -21.18
C ALA A 121 -12.90 -16.61 -22.15
N HIS A 122 -11.76 -16.11 -21.64
CA HIS A 122 -10.63 -15.58 -22.42
C HIS A 122 -9.28 -16.22 -22.05
N PRO A 123 -9.16 -17.58 -22.06
CA PRO A 123 -7.94 -18.26 -21.61
C PRO A 123 -6.72 -17.95 -22.47
N GLU A 124 -6.92 -17.64 -23.75
CA GLU A 124 -5.86 -17.28 -24.70
C GLU A 124 -5.25 -15.90 -24.40
N ALA A 125 -6.05 -14.94 -23.89
CA ALA A 125 -5.60 -13.59 -23.59
C ALA A 125 -4.76 -13.52 -22.30
N LEU A 126 -5.17 -14.26 -21.27
CA LEU A 126 -4.52 -14.27 -19.96
C LEU A 126 -3.41 -15.33 -19.82
N GLY A 127 -3.40 -16.30 -20.73
CA GLY A 127 -2.41 -17.38 -20.77
C GLY A 127 -2.48 -18.36 -19.58
N PRO A 128 -1.67 -19.44 -19.62
CA PRO A 128 -1.61 -20.43 -18.56
C PRO A 128 -0.80 -19.93 -17.37
N ILE A 129 -1.21 -20.32 -16.18
CA ILE A 129 -0.46 -20.10 -14.94
C ILE A 129 0.49 -21.29 -14.72
N ASP A 130 1.76 -21.00 -14.48
CA ASP A 130 2.75 -22.01 -14.05
C ASP A 130 2.45 -22.43 -12.60
N PRO A 131 2.03 -23.69 -12.34
CA PRO A 131 1.69 -24.13 -10.98
C PRO A 131 2.87 -24.08 -10.01
N LEU A 132 4.11 -24.22 -10.52
CA LEU A 132 5.32 -24.18 -9.68
C LEU A 132 5.57 -22.77 -9.13
N LYS A 133 5.06 -21.75 -9.82
CA LYS A 133 5.18 -20.33 -9.45
C LYS A 133 3.91 -19.76 -8.82
N ASN A 134 2.90 -20.59 -8.58
CA ASN A 134 1.59 -20.19 -8.06
C ASN A 134 1.17 -21.03 -6.84
N LYS A 135 2.11 -21.30 -5.95
CA LYS A 135 1.85 -22.13 -4.76
C LYS A 135 0.90 -21.46 -3.77
N ASP A 136 0.92 -20.16 -3.73
CA ASP A 136 0.08 -19.29 -2.91
C ASP A 136 -1.21 -18.84 -3.61
N HIS A 137 -1.45 -19.27 -4.85
CA HIS A 137 -2.64 -18.93 -5.66
C HIS A 137 -2.81 -17.42 -5.92
N THR A 138 -1.75 -16.62 -5.82
CA THR A 138 -1.82 -15.16 -6.05
C THR A 138 -1.86 -14.80 -7.53
N ARG A 139 -1.20 -15.59 -8.41
CA ARG A 139 -1.11 -15.33 -9.85
C ARG A 139 -2.42 -15.56 -10.63
N GLU A 140 -3.44 -16.02 -9.93
CA GLU A 140 -4.78 -16.17 -10.50
C GLU A 140 -5.52 -14.83 -10.61
N TRP A 141 -5.05 -13.79 -9.91
CA TRP A 141 -5.71 -12.52 -9.73
C TRP A 141 -4.91 -11.35 -10.30
N PRO A 142 -5.59 -10.32 -10.79
CA PRO A 142 -4.92 -9.11 -11.29
C PRO A 142 -4.43 -8.18 -10.17
N GLY A 143 -4.72 -8.53 -8.92
CA GLY A 143 -4.52 -7.70 -7.75
C GLY A 143 -5.83 -7.11 -7.20
N PHE A 144 -5.76 -6.60 -5.95
CA PHE A 144 -6.92 -6.10 -5.20
C PHE A 144 -6.67 -4.75 -4.52
N LEU A 145 -5.68 -3.99 -4.92
CA LEU A 145 -5.26 -2.74 -4.27
C LEU A 145 -6.41 -1.75 -4.00
N PRO A 146 -7.32 -1.43 -4.94
CA PRO A 146 -8.44 -0.51 -4.66
C PRO A 146 -9.43 -1.04 -3.63
N TRP A 147 -9.67 -2.36 -3.61
CA TRP A 147 -10.56 -3.00 -2.62
C TRP A 147 -9.93 -3.01 -1.24
N ALA A 148 -8.65 -3.40 -1.14
CA ALA A 148 -7.89 -3.38 0.12
C ALA A 148 -7.83 -1.97 0.72
N TRP A 149 -7.59 -0.95 -0.09
CA TRP A 149 -7.63 0.44 0.33
C TRP A 149 -9.01 0.81 0.88
N THR A 150 -10.09 0.51 0.14
CA THR A 150 -11.47 0.82 0.56
C THR A 150 -11.84 0.12 1.87
N GLU A 151 -11.40 -1.13 2.05
CA GLU A 151 -11.60 -1.88 3.30
C GLU A 151 -10.83 -1.24 4.48
N GLN A 152 -9.60 -0.79 4.27
CA GLN A 152 -8.83 -0.07 5.29
C GLN A 152 -9.47 1.29 5.63
N TYR A 153 -10.03 1.99 4.64
CA TYR A 153 -10.83 3.19 4.89
C TYR A 153 -12.00 2.90 5.83
N GLY A 154 -12.75 1.83 5.57
CA GLY A 154 -13.86 1.42 6.44
C GLY A 154 -13.41 1.12 7.88
N ARG A 155 -12.24 0.46 8.06
CA ARG A 155 -11.66 0.22 9.39
C ARG A 155 -11.28 1.53 10.09
N LEU A 156 -10.66 2.48 9.36
CA LEU A 156 -10.30 3.79 9.91
C LEU A 156 -11.55 4.58 10.30
N GLN A 157 -12.57 4.60 9.44
CA GLN A 157 -13.83 5.28 9.73
C GLN A 157 -14.52 4.71 10.96
N SER A 158 -14.52 3.37 11.11
CA SER A 158 -15.03 2.69 12.32
C SER A 158 -14.24 3.08 13.57
N ALA A 159 -12.90 3.10 13.52
CA ALA A 159 -12.07 3.51 14.65
C ALA A 159 -12.34 4.97 15.05
N CYS A 160 -12.50 5.87 14.08
CA CYS A 160 -12.89 7.26 14.33
C CYS A 160 -14.29 7.37 14.97
N SER A 161 -15.24 6.54 14.53
CA SER A 161 -16.60 6.45 15.07
C SER A 161 -16.61 6.10 16.57
N TYR A 162 -15.81 5.10 16.95
CA TYR A 162 -15.64 4.70 18.36
C TYR A 162 -15.02 5.82 19.20
N LEU A 163 -13.95 6.43 18.73
CA LEU A 163 -13.31 7.53 19.46
C LEU A 163 -14.28 8.70 19.70
N LYS A 164 -15.05 9.09 18.67
CA LYS A 164 -16.06 10.14 18.80
C LYS A 164 -17.11 9.81 19.86
N ALA A 165 -17.57 8.55 19.94
CA ALA A 165 -18.53 8.11 20.97
C ALA A 165 -17.92 8.19 22.37
N TYR A 166 -16.66 7.73 22.60
CA TYR A 166 -15.98 7.86 23.87
C TYR A 166 -15.79 9.31 24.30
N LEU A 167 -15.37 10.18 23.40
CA LEU A 167 -15.18 11.60 23.71
C LEU A 167 -16.51 12.29 24.06
N GLN A 168 -17.61 11.90 23.43
CA GLN A 168 -18.91 12.51 23.65
C GLN A 168 -19.62 12.02 24.92
N ALA A 169 -19.47 10.75 25.28
CA ALA A 169 -20.25 10.13 26.36
C ALA A 169 -19.41 9.69 27.58
N GLY A 170 -18.22 10.21 27.74
CA GLY A 170 -17.40 9.98 28.92
C GLY A 170 -16.72 8.59 28.94
N GLY A 171 -16.02 8.25 27.86
CA GLY A 171 -15.07 7.14 27.86
C GLY A 171 -13.98 7.35 28.92
N THR A 172 -13.51 6.26 29.51
CA THR A 172 -12.34 6.30 30.43
C THR A 172 -11.08 6.73 29.67
N ALA A 173 -10.07 7.22 30.36
CA ALA A 173 -8.79 7.57 29.74
C ALA A 173 -8.17 6.38 29.00
N ALA A 174 -8.32 5.15 29.50
CA ALA A 174 -7.83 3.93 28.87
C ALA A 174 -8.60 3.60 27.58
N GLU A 175 -9.93 3.73 27.57
CA GLU A 175 -10.75 3.51 26.37
C GLU A 175 -10.40 4.53 25.27
N ILE A 176 -10.25 5.78 25.62
CA ILE A 176 -9.84 6.85 24.70
C ILE A 176 -8.45 6.57 24.13
N ALA A 177 -7.47 6.24 24.98
CA ALA A 177 -6.11 5.93 24.56
C ALA A 177 -6.05 4.72 23.60
N ASN A 178 -6.80 3.65 23.90
CA ASN A 178 -6.87 2.48 23.03
C ASN A 178 -7.55 2.79 21.68
N ALA A 179 -8.62 3.59 21.67
CA ALA A 179 -9.28 4.03 20.44
C ALA A 179 -8.32 4.89 19.58
N GLN A 180 -7.55 5.80 20.20
CA GLN A 180 -6.52 6.58 19.50
C GLN A 180 -5.41 5.69 18.94
N ALA A 181 -4.95 4.68 19.70
CA ALA A 181 -3.94 3.72 19.24
C ALA A 181 -4.42 2.93 18.01
N ASN A 182 -5.70 2.52 17.96
CA ASN A 182 -6.29 1.84 16.81
C ASN A 182 -6.34 2.75 15.57
N ILE A 183 -6.65 4.04 15.74
CA ILE A 183 -6.61 5.03 14.64
C ILE A 183 -5.18 5.15 14.11
N VAL A 184 -4.19 5.37 14.98
CA VAL A 184 -2.76 5.47 14.62
C VAL A 184 -2.29 4.21 13.88
N TYR A 185 -2.67 3.03 14.36
CA TYR A 185 -2.35 1.76 13.70
C TYR A 185 -2.95 1.69 12.29
N THR A 186 -4.25 1.97 12.15
CA THR A 186 -4.94 1.87 10.87
C THR A 186 -4.44 2.93 9.87
N MET A 187 -4.18 4.16 10.33
CA MET A 187 -3.56 5.21 9.51
C MET A 187 -2.21 4.74 8.94
N GLY A 188 -1.34 4.21 9.81
CA GLY A 188 -0.01 3.77 9.40
C GLY A 188 -0.03 2.63 8.38
N VAL A 189 -0.83 1.58 8.62
CA VAL A 189 -0.96 0.44 7.70
C VAL A 189 -1.59 0.84 6.37
N MET A 190 -2.63 1.69 6.40
CA MET A 190 -3.30 2.19 5.17
C MET A 190 -2.33 2.93 4.25
N GLY A 191 -1.35 3.63 4.82
CA GLY A 191 -0.38 4.38 4.04
C GLY A 191 0.43 3.52 3.08
N HIS A 192 0.61 2.24 3.37
CA HIS A 192 1.23 1.30 2.44
C HIS A 192 0.43 1.19 1.13
N LEU A 193 -0.86 0.91 1.23
CA LEU A 193 -1.74 0.74 0.05
C LEU A 193 -1.81 2.00 -0.81
N VAL A 194 -1.91 3.17 -0.18
CA VAL A 194 -1.96 4.44 -0.93
C VAL A 194 -0.59 4.78 -1.53
N GLY A 195 0.49 4.41 -0.85
CA GLY A 195 1.85 4.50 -1.37
C GLY A 195 2.05 3.63 -2.60
N ASP A 196 1.65 2.36 -2.55
CA ASP A 196 1.64 1.43 -3.68
C ASP A 196 0.82 1.99 -4.85
N ALA A 197 -0.39 2.50 -4.56
CA ALA A 197 -1.25 3.09 -5.58
C ALA A 197 -0.63 4.33 -6.27
N ALA A 198 0.28 5.04 -5.62
CA ALA A 198 0.99 6.18 -6.21
C ALA A 198 2.16 5.76 -7.12
N GLN A 199 2.67 4.52 -6.97
CA GLN A 199 3.81 3.99 -7.71
C GLN A 199 3.33 3.30 -8.99
N PRO A 200 3.73 3.79 -10.19
CA PRO A 200 3.21 3.29 -11.47
C PRO A 200 3.37 1.78 -11.67
N LEU A 201 4.47 1.19 -11.18
CA LEU A 201 4.74 -0.23 -11.37
C LEU A 201 3.84 -1.15 -10.51
N HIS A 202 3.06 -0.60 -9.58
CA HIS A 202 2.01 -1.34 -8.87
C HIS A 202 0.64 -1.32 -9.59
N ALA A 203 0.57 -0.69 -10.77
CA ALA A 203 -0.66 -0.55 -11.54
C ALA A 203 -0.58 -1.22 -12.92
N THR A 204 0.39 -2.15 -13.15
CA THR A 204 0.66 -2.67 -14.48
C THR A 204 1.34 -4.04 -14.48
N ILE A 205 1.05 -4.86 -15.51
CA ILE A 205 1.81 -6.09 -15.79
C ILE A 205 3.29 -5.85 -16.12
N HIS A 206 3.66 -4.62 -16.45
CA HIS A 206 5.05 -4.24 -16.78
C HIS A 206 5.90 -3.94 -15.53
N HIS A 207 5.51 -4.42 -14.37
CA HIS A 207 6.19 -4.08 -13.12
C HIS A 207 7.66 -4.56 -13.06
N ALA A 208 7.97 -5.75 -13.54
CA ALA A 208 9.32 -6.33 -13.52
C ALA A 208 9.99 -6.31 -14.91
N GLY A 209 10.03 -5.14 -15.53
CA GLY A 209 10.44 -4.97 -16.92
C GLY A 209 9.26 -5.08 -17.90
N TRP A 210 9.44 -4.54 -19.09
CA TRP A 210 8.38 -4.52 -20.12
C TRP A 210 8.02 -5.92 -20.60
N VAL A 211 6.74 -6.24 -20.66
CA VAL A 211 6.19 -7.55 -21.06
C VAL A 211 5.45 -7.42 -22.39
N GLY A 212 5.59 -8.46 -23.25
CA GLY A 212 4.89 -8.51 -24.55
C GLY A 212 5.57 -7.68 -25.65
N ALA A 213 4.79 -7.17 -26.61
CA ALA A 213 5.31 -6.35 -27.71
C ALA A 213 6.00 -5.09 -27.16
N ASN A 214 7.23 -4.84 -27.64
CA ASN A 214 8.06 -3.74 -27.13
C ASN A 214 8.65 -2.91 -28.30
N PRO A 215 7.81 -2.23 -29.08
CA PRO A 215 8.27 -1.47 -30.25
C PRO A 215 9.13 -0.26 -29.86
N GLU A 216 8.97 0.29 -28.64
CA GLU A 216 9.78 1.39 -28.14
C GLU A 216 11.14 0.90 -27.55
N GLY A 217 11.36 -0.41 -27.40
CA GLY A 217 12.59 -0.97 -26.85
C GLY A 217 12.85 -0.58 -25.38
N PHE A 218 11.80 -0.59 -24.58
CA PHE A 218 11.90 -0.37 -23.12
C PHE A 218 12.67 -1.49 -22.43
N THR A 219 13.22 -1.21 -21.26
CA THR A 219 13.93 -2.21 -20.47
C THR A 219 13.06 -3.41 -20.11
N THR A 220 13.64 -4.61 -20.20
CA THR A 220 13.06 -5.88 -19.73
C THR A 220 13.74 -6.37 -18.46
N ALA A 221 14.51 -5.52 -17.79
CA ALA A 221 15.27 -5.88 -16.61
C ALA A 221 14.34 -6.19 -15.43
N HIS A 222 14.43 -7.41 -14.91
CA HIS A 222 13.57 -7.88 -13.82
C HIS A 222 13.76 -7.12 -12.49
N ASN A 223 14.87 -6.43 -12.30
CA ASN A 223 15.16 -5.62 -11.12
C ASN A 223 14.70 -4.16 -11.28
N PHE A 224 14.00 -3.80 -12.36
CA PHE A 224 13.57 -2.43 -12.61
C PHE A 224 12.66 -1.92 -11.50
N HIS A 225 11.69 -2.71 -11.06
CA HIS A 225 10.82 -2.39 -9.93
C HIS A 225 11.62 -2.06 -8.66
N GLN A 226 12.47 -3.00 -8.22
CA GLN A 226 13.30 -2.80 -7.03
C GLN A 226 14.19 -1.54 -7.13
N TRP A 227 14.68 -1.25 -8.34
CA TRP A 227 15.47 -0.04 -8.57
C TRP A 227 14.65 1.23 -8.35
N ILE A 228 13.41 1.28 -8.83
CA ILE A 228 12.53 2.44 -8.68
C ILE A 228 12.08 2.59 -7.23
N ASP A 229 11.74 1.50 -6.55
CA ASP A 229 11.16 1.52 -5.21
C ASP A 229 12.13 2.01 -4.13
N GLY A 230 13.38 1.59 -4.21
CA GLY A 230 14.37 1.91 -3.19
C GLY A 230 15.73 2.28 -3.73
N GLY A 231 16.23 1.56 -4.73
CA GLY A 231 17.57 1.75 -5.24
C GLY A 231 17.84 3.19 -5.72
N TYR A 232 16.97 3.72 -6.55
CA TYR A 232 17.10 5.09 -7.06
C TYR A 232 16.86 6.12 -5.96
N ILE A 233 15.83 5.97 -5.14
CA ILE A 233 15.52 6.86 -4.01
C ILE A 233 16.74 6.99 -3.08
N ALA A 234 17.33 5.87 -2.69
CA ALA A 234 18.53 5.84 -1.85
C ALA A 234 19.73 6.51 -2.54
N LYS A 235 19.95 6.20 -3.83
CA LYS A 235 21.07 6.72 -4.60
C LYS A 235 21.03 8.25 -4.74
N VAL A 236 19.85 8.83 -4.99
CA VAL A 236 19.70 10.30 -5.12
C VAL A 236 19.46 11.00 -3.78
N GLY A 237 19.41 10.24 -2.69
CA GLY A 237 19.22 10.75 -1.34
C GLY A 237 17.87 11.46 -1.15
N LEU A 238 16.80 10.95 -1.73
CA LEU A 238 15.46 11.52 -1.58
C LEU A 238 14.90 11.19 -0.20
N THR A 239 14.54 12.21 0.57
CA THR A 239 14.08 12.08 1.96
C THR A 239 12.83 12.91 2.23
N PHE A 240 12.11 12.59 3.31
CA PHE A 240 11.00 13.41 3.78
C PHE A 240 11.40 14.87 4.03
N GLU A 241 12.54 15.13 4.66
CA GLU A 241 12.99 16.50 4.97
C GLU A 241 13.14 17.37 3.73
N GLN A 242 13.52 16.77 2.60
CA GLN A 242 13.64 17.49 1.33
C GLN A 242 12.27 17.78 0.69
N LEU A 243 11.27 16.94 0.95
CA LEU A 243 9.93 17.03 0.35
C LEU A 243 8.91 17.74 1.25
N ARG A 244 9.15 17.81 2.57
CA ARG A 244 8.18 18.32 3.54
C ARG A 244 7.63 19.71 3.22
N GLY A 245 8.47 20.59 2.70
CA GLY A 245 8.07 21.95 2.30
C GLY A 245 7.15 22.00 1.08
N SER A 246 7.06 20.91 0.35
CA SER A 246 6.21 20.71 -0.83
C SER A 246 5.02 19.78 -0.54
N ALA A 247 4.84 19.34 0.72
CA ALA A 247 3.70 18.50 1.11
C ALA A 247 2.39 19.19 0.70
N ARG A 248 1.50 18.41 0.06
CA ARG A 248 0.24 18.91 -0.47
C ARG A 248 -0.87 18.72 0.56
N PRO A 249 -1.79 19.69 0.74
CA PRO A 249 -2.86 19.56 1.72
C PRO A 249 -3.88 18.53 1.26
N GLY A 250 -4.29 17.64 2.18
CA GLY A 250 -5.38 16.72 1.97
C GLY A 250 -6.73 17.45 1.89
N HIS A 251 -7.64 16.94 1.06
CA HIS A 251 -9.01 17.42 0.89
C HIS A 251 -10.02 16.33 1.25
N VAL A 252 -11.25 16.72 1.53
CA VAL A 252 -12.32 15.74 1.80
C VAL A 252 -12.78 15.14 0.49
N LEU A 253 -12.71 13.81 0.39
CA LEU A 253 -13.20 13.06 -0.75
C LEU A 253 -14.73 12.91 -0.67
N PRO A 254 -15.43 12.79 -1.80
CA PRO A 254 -16.83 12.42 -1.82
C PRO A 254 -17.02 11.04 -1.16
N VAL A 255 -18.13 10.88 -0.42
CA VAL A 255 -18.50 9.64 0.27
C VAL A 255 -19.90 9.18 -0.11
N GLY A 256 -20.24 7.93 0.20
CA GLY A 256 -21.52 7.34 -0.14
C GLY A 256 -21.54 6.76 -1.56
N PRO A 257 -22.73 6.40 -2.08
CA PRO A 257 -22.86 5.87 -3.43
C PRO A 257 -22.70 6.97 -4.48
N GLY A 258 -21.94 6.68 -5.53
CA GLY A 258 -21.81 7.51 -6.72
C GLY A 258 -23.01 7.34 -7.67
N PRO A 259 -23.01 8.04 -8.82
CA PRO A 259 -24.09 7.95 -9.80
C PRO A 259 -24.31 6.54 -10.36
N ASP A 260 -23.28 5.70 -10.35
CA ASP A 260 -23.30 4.30 -10.77
C ASP A 260 -23.59 3.31 -9.62
N GLY A 261 -23.88 3.81 -8.42
CA GLY A 261 -24.17 3.04 -7.22
C GLY A 261 -22.93 2.50 -6.50
N ARG A 262 -21.72 2.65 -7.05
CA ARG A 262 -20.48 2.26 -6.38
C ARG A 262 -20.10 3.25 -5.27
N SER A 263 -19.34 2.77 -4.26
CA SER A 263 -18.73 3.64 -3.26
C SER A 263 -17.84 4.69 -3.93
N GLN A 264 -18.02 5.98 -3.59
CA GLN A 264 -17.16 7.05 -4.11
C GLN A 264 -15.72 6.94 -3.60
N ILE A 265 -15.49 6.35 -2.44
CA ILE A 265 -14.12 6.03 -1.95
C ILE A 265 -13.47 4.98 -2.83
N PHE A 266 -14.21 3.93 -3.21
CA PHE A 266 -13.71 2.93 -4.16
C PHE A 266 -13.41 3.55 -5.54
N SER A 267 -14.30 4.41 -6.02
CA SER A 267 -14.09 5.11 -7.30
C SER A 267 -12.84 6.00 -7.25
N ALA A 268 -12.63 6.74 -6.16
CA ALA A 268 -11.43 7.54 -5.97
C ALA A 268 -10.14 6.68 -5.94
N ALA A 269 -10.19 5.48 -5.32
CA ALA A 269 -9.08 4.54 -5.32
C ALA A 269 -8.79 4.03 -6.74
N MET A 270 -9.82 3.63 -7.50
CA MET A 270 -9.66 3.19 -8.89
C MET A 270 -9.11 4.29 -9.79
N ASP A 271 -9.66 5.51 -9.70
CA ASP A 271 -9.21 6.65 -10.49
C ASP A 271 -7.73 6.97 -10.20
N PHE A 272 -7.30 6.87 -8.94
CA PHE A 272 -5.92 7.11 -8.55
C PHE A 272 -4.96 6.04 -9.10
N VAL A 273 -5.36 4.75 -9.06
CA VAL A 273 -4.58 3.65 -9.65
C VAL A 273 -4.52 3.78 -11.18
N ILE A 274 -5.62 4.15 -11.85
CA ILE A 274 -5.64 4.39 -13.30
C ILE A 274 -4.73 5.57 -13.68
N ALA A 275 -4.75 6.66 -12.90
CA ALA A 275 -3.86 7.79 -13.10
C ALA A 275 -2.38 7.41 -12.90
N SER A 276 -2.10 6.50 -11.96
CA SER A 276 -0.76 5.94 -11.74
C SER A 276 -0.31 5.05 -12.91
N ASN A 277 -1.19 4.18 -13.43
CA ASN A 277 -0.91 3.38 -14.63
C ASN A 277 -0.55 4.26 -15.84
N ALA A 278 -1.21 5.40 -16.00
CA ALA A 278 -0.88 6.35 -17.06
C ALA A 278 0.56 6.89 -16.98
N GLN A 279 1.24 6.76 -15.83
CA GLN A 279 2.63 7.16 -15.63
C GLN A 279 3.65 6.03 -15.95
N VAL A 280 3.20 4.83 -16.29
CA VAL A 280 4.08 3.69 -16.62
C VAL A 280 4.93 4.01 -17.85
N THR A 281 4.30 4.38 -18.97
CA THR A 281 5.03 4.74 -20.19
C THR A 281 5.98 5.95 -20.01
N PRO A 282 5.59 7.06 -19.36
CA PRO A 282 6.53 8.12 -18.98
C PRO A 282 7.71 7.64 -18.17
N LEU A 283 7.51 6.76 -17.18
CA LEU A 283 8.59 6.19 -16.37
C LEU A 283 9.57 5.37 -17.22
N TYR A 284 9.07 4.51 -18.09
CA TYR A 284 9.89 3.71 -18.99
C TYR A 284 10.65 4.57 -20.03
N ARG A 285 10.05 5.64 -20.52
CA ARG A 285 10.73 6.62 -21.40
C ARG A 285 11.85 7.34 -20.69
N LEU A 286 11.63 7.69 -19.40
CA LEU A 286 12.64 8.33 -18.57
C LEU A 286 13.83 7.38 -18.32
N GLU A 287 13.57 6.09 -18.04
CA GLU A 287 14.59 5.06 -17.92
C GLU A 287 15.40 4.93 -19.21
N LYS A 288 14.72 4.76 -20.34
CA LYS A 288 15.36 4.62 -21.67
C LYS A 288 16.24 5.82 -22.03
N ALA A 289 15.86 7.01 -21.61
CA ALA A 289 16.66 8.24 -21.81
C ALA A 289 17.86 8.36 -20.84
N GLY A 290 18.05 7.37 -19.92
CA GLY A 290 19.10 7.40 -18.91
C GLY A 290 18.77 8.29 -17.70
N GLY A 291 17.54 8.77 -17.60
CA GLY A 291 17.09 9.70 -16.54
C GLY A 291 16.95 9.07 -15.15
N LEU A 292 17.15 7.76 -15.04
CA LEU A 292 17.02 7.00 -13.78
C LEU A 292 18.32 6.31 -13.35
N THR A 293 19.48 6.73 -13.87
CA THR A 293 20.78 6.16 -13.42
C THR A 293 21.21 6.71 -12.07
N GLY A 294 20.74 7.90 -11.69
CA GLY A 294 21.17 8.61 -10.48
C GLY A 294 22.54 9.30 -10.61
N ASP A 295 23.18 9.28 -11.80
CA ASP A 295 24.48 9.84 -12.05
C ASP A 295 24.41 10.99 -13.06
N GLY A 296 25.07 12.11 -12.74
CA GLY A 296 25.09 13.29 -13.59
C GLY A 296 23.72 13.97 -13.73
N GLU A 297 23.64 15.03 -14.49
CA GLU A 297 22.40 15.83 -14.66
C GLU A 297 21.27 15.00 -15.28
N THR A 298 21.58 14.23 -16.32
CA THR A 298 20.59 13.36 -16.98
C THR A 298 20.05 12.31 -16.02
N GLY A 299 20.91 11.60 -15.29
CA GLY A 299 20.50 10.54 -14.38
C GLY A 299 19.70 11.01 -13.17
N LEU A 300 19.74 12.30 -12.86
CA LEU A 300 18.96 12.91 -11.79
C LEU A 300 17.55 13.36 -12.22
N GLN A 301 17.18 13.27 -13.50
CA GLN A 301 15.84 13.68 -13.98
C GLN A 301 14.72 12.89 -13.32
N GLY A 302 14.93 11.60 -13.01
CA GLY A 302 13.98 10.76 -12.28
C GLY A 302 13.62 11.27 -10.89
N ARG A 303 14.48 12.11 -10.28
CA ARG A 303 14.20 12.67 -8.96
C ARG A 303 12.91 13.50 -8.94
N ALA A 304 12.68 14.34 -9.94
CA ALA A 304 11.47 15.13 -10.05
C ALA A 304 10.23 14.24 -10.22
N PHE A 305 10.32 13.21 -11.07
CA PHE A 305 9.24 12.26 -11.29
C PHE A 305 8.87 11.51 -10.02
N LEU A 306 9.84 10.89 -9.31
CA LEU A 306 9.56 10.14 -8.10
C LEU A 306 9.12 11.04 -6.94
N SER A 307 9.68 12.26 -6.83
CA SER A 307 9.20 13.25 -5.85
C SER A 307 7.71 13.55 -6.05
N ASP A 308 7.28 13.75 -7.31
CA ASP A 308 5.87 14.00 -7.61
C ASP A 308 4.97 12.81 -7.24
N ARG A 309 5.42 11.58 -7.47
CA ARG A 309 4.66 10.37 -7.08
C ARG A 309 4.54 10.25 -5.55
N LEU A 310 5.61 10.47 -4.81
CA LEU A 310 5.59 10.47 -3.34
C LEU A 310 4.68 11.58 -2.78
N LEU A 311 4.74 12.78 -3.37
CA LEU A 311 3.87 13.91 -2.99
C LEU A 311 2.40 13.62 -3.31
N ALA A 312 2.10 13.01 -4.46
CA ALA A 312 0.74 12.60 -4.82
C ALA A 312 0.20 11.50 -3.87
N GLY A 313 1.03 10.53 -3.51
CA GLY A 313 0.69 9.52 -2.49
C GLY A 313 0.39 10.15 -1.14
N GLY A 314 1.24 11.08 -0.69
CA GLY A 314 1.04 11.81 0.56
C GLY A 314 -0.23 12.66 0.58
N GLU A 315 -0.54 13.38 -0.51
CA GLU A 315 -1.78 14.16 -0.67
C GLU A 315 -3.03 13.28 -0.62
N MET A 316 -3.02 12.19 -1.38
CA MET A 316 -4.16 11.28 -1.41
C MET A 316 -4.36 10.60 -0.05
N LEU A 317 -3.29 10.17 0.61
CA LEU A 317 -3.38 9.56 1.93
C LEU A 317 -3.90 10.54 2.99
N ALA A 318 -3.43 11.81 2.97
CA ALA A 318 -3.96 12.85 3.83
C ALA A 318 -5.47 13.09 3.56
N SER A 319 -5.88 13.05 2.29
CA SER A 319 -7.29 13.20 1.89
C SER A 319 -8.15 12.04 2.44
N VAL A 320 -7.67 10.82 2.34
CA VAL A 320 -8.38 9.63 2.86
C VAL A 320 -8.49 9.68 4.37
N TRP A 321 -7.42 10.01 5.10
CA TRP A 321 -7.45 10.14 6.56
C TRP A 321 -8.39 11.25 7.02
N ARG A 322 -8.31 12.42 6.36
CA ARG A 322 -9.19 13.55 6.62
C ARG A 322 -10.65 13.18 6.40
N THR A 323 -10.95 12.53 5.27
CA THR A 323 -12.31 12.09 4.94
C THR A 323 -12.83 11.10 5.98
N ALA A 324 -12.04 10.11 6.37
CA ALA A 324 -12.45 9.14 7.38
C ALA A 324 -12.77 9.81 8.72
N TRP A 325 -11.93 10.76 9.15
CA TRP A 325 -12.18 11.52 10.38
C TRP A 325 -13.43 12.41 10.29
N GLU A 326 -13.54 13.24 9.25
CA GLU A 326 -14.63 14.22 9.15
C GLU A 326 -15.97 13.54 8.94
N THR A 327 -16.04 12.47 8.14
CA THR A 327 -17.30 11.81 7.76
C THR A 327 -17.68 10.61 8.63
N ALA A 328 -16.80 10.15 9.55
CA ALA A 328 -17.16 9.08 10.46
C ALA A 328 -18.41 9.43 11.29
N PRO A 329 -19.49 8.65 11.22
CA PRO A 329 -20.64 8.82 12.08
C PRO A 329 -20.24 8.49 13.52
N ILE A 330 -20.99 8.96 14.50
CA ILE A 330 -20.81 8.51 15.88
C ILE A 330 -21.44 7.12 16.01
N ASP A 331 -20.74 6.18 16.64
CA ASP A 331 -21.29 4.86 16.94
C ASP A 331 -22.44 4.98 17.94
N THR A 332 -23.67 4.86 17.44
CA THR A 332 -24.90 5.07 18.23
C THR A 332 -25.11 3.98 19.27
N TYR A 333 -24.69 2.74 18.98
CA TYR A 333 -24.80 1.63 19.94
C TYR A 333 -23.86 1.86 21.11
N LEU A 334 -22.57 2.13 20.85
CA LEU A 334 -21.61 2.43 21.89
C LEU A 334 -22.03 3.67 22.69
N LEU A 335 -22.48 4.72 22.02
CA LEU A 335 -22.98 5.94 22.67
C LEU A 335 -24.10 5.65 23.68
N GLN A 336 -25.07 4.80 23.28
CA GLN A 336 -26.15 4.37 24.17
C GLN A 336 -25.58 3.61 25.38
N LYS A 337 -24.67 2.63 25.16
CA LYS A 337 -24.07 1.85 26.25
C LYS A 337 -23.28 2.71 27.25
N LEU A 338 -22.57 3.71 26.75
CA LEU A 338 -21.85 4.65 27.61
C LEU A 338 -22.82 5.50 28.47
N LYS A 339 -23.95 5.96 27.90
CA LYS A 339 -24.99 6.69 28.64
C LYS A 339 -25.65 5.80 29.71
N GLU A 340 -25.98 4.55 29.39
CA GLU A 340 -26.50 3.55 30.35
C GLU A 340 -25.52 3.35 31.51
N ARG A 341 -24.24 3.17 31.22
CA ARG A 341 -23.16 3.05 32.22
C ARG A 341 -23.08 4.28 33.14
N ALA A 342 -23.17 5.48 32.60
CA ALA A 342 -23.15 6.73 33.35
C ALA A 342 -24.40 6.89 34.23
N GLY A 343 -25.58 6.50 33.74
CA GLY A 343 -26.82 6.49 34.52
C GLY A 343 -26.83 5.47 35.67
N MET A 344 -26.19 4.31 35.47
CA MET A 344 -26.02 3.30 36.54
C MET A 344 -24.97 3.70 37.58
N ALA A 345 -24.01 4.55 37.21
CA ALA A 345 -22.98 5.06 38.15
C ALA A 345 -23.45 6.30 38.95
N ALA A 346 -24.58 6.90 38.60
CA ALA A 346 -25.17 7.99 39.38
C ALA A 346 -25.67 7.45 40.75
N PRO A 347 -25.35 8.09 41.87
CA PRO A 347 -25.86 7.65 43.18
C PRO A 347 -27.38 7.65 43.11
N SER A 348 -27.99 6.52 43.53
CA SER A 348 -29.43 6.50 43.77
C SER A 348 -29.76 7.64 44.74
N ALA A 349 -30.64 8.55 44.37
CA ALA A 349 -31.09 9.63 45.24
C ALA A 349 -31.53 9.01 46.58
N PRO A 350 -31.17 9.59 47.72
CA PRO A 350 -31.60 9.05 49.01
C PRO A 350 -33.13 9.00 49.03
N ALA A 351 -33.65 7.82 49.34
CA ALA A 351 -35.09 7.63 49.52
C ALA A 351 -35.58 8.64 50.57
N LYS A 352 -36.56 9.47 50.18
CA LYS A 352 -37.20 10.42 51.07
C LYS A 352 -38.04 9.70 52.10
#